data_21a300a85157642c6e7307981847170f
#
_entry.id   21a300a85157642c6e7307981847170f
#
_cell.length_a   1.000
_cell.length_b   1.000
_cell.length_c   1.000
_cell.angle_alpha   90.00
_cell.angle_beta   90.00
_cell.angle_gamma   90.00
#
_symmetry.space_group_name_H-M   'P 1'
#
loop_
_entity.id
_entity.type
_entity.pdbx_description
1 polymer ?
#
loop_
_entity_poly.entity_id
_entity_poly.type
_entity_poly.pdbx_seq_one_letter_code
_entity_poly.pdbx_strand_id
1 'polypeptide(L)'
;MQKNKSNIVVVIGAQWGDEGKGKVTDYFAARTNYIVRFQGGNNAGHTIILDNKTVKLHLIPSGVLHKQCKLVIGNGVVIDPRVLIKELNMLKKEGLSTNLLISDRAHLIMPYHVDIDYHLTNYQNELAAGSTRSGIAPVYADKLYRHGLRVADLLNKDLFETRLKKSFDFNKALVEKVFNEKFDHNYEDILKEFLDYGSMIKQYIANITEVLSGAVEKNEQIMFEGAQGACLDVDHGLYPYTTSSNTIAGQVEAGGGIGLNTSKKIVGIAKAYLTYVGRGPFPTEIKGKLEEKIRDVGQEYGTTTGRARRVGWIDLVQLKLANQLNDFSEIILTKVDVLTGLENIKLCIGYKVNGQDFSGVPSDIYNFTNIEPVYETLPGWGSLPDKIERIEECPVELKNFISRVEEVAEVSVSLVSYGPDRNQTFKI
;
A
#
# COMPACT_ATOMS: atom_id res chain seq x y z
N MET A 1 -14.56 -2.36 33.06
CA MET A 1 -15.17 -2.31 31.71
C MET A 1 -14.40 -3.28 30.84
N GLN A 2 -15.01 -4.38 30.39
CA GLN A 2 -14.40 -5.24 29.37
C GLN A 2 -14.25 -4.36 28.12
N LYS A 3 -12.99 -4.18 27.64
CA LYS A 3 -12.73 -3.59 26.33
C LYS A 3 -13.45 -4.51 25.32
N ASN A 4 -14.60 -4.10 24.79
CA ASN A 4 -15.22 -4.78 23.67
C ASN A 4 -14.14 -4.90 22.59
N LYS A 5 -13.79 -6.13 22.20
CA LYS A 5 -12.87 -6.34 21.08
C LYS A 5 -13.47 -5.64 19.87
N SER A 6 -12.74 -4.68 19.31
CA SER A 6 -13.15 -4.03 18.07
C SER A 6 -13.31 -5.10 16.98
N ASN A 7 -14.45 -5.09 16.30
CA ASN A 7 -14.69 -5.90 15.11
C ASN A 7 -14.12 -5.27 13.83
N ILE A 8 -13.44 -4.13 13.96
CA ILE A 8 -12.82 -3.39 12.85
C ILE A 8 -11.32 -3.34 13.04
N VAL A 9 -10.60 -3.86 12.05
CA VAL A 9 -9.14 -3.84 11.98
C VAL A 9 -8.71 -3.01 10.76
N VAL A 10 -7.73 -2.13 10.95
CA VAL A 10 -7.14 -1.33 9.88
C VAL A 10 -5.67 -1.70 9.76
N VAL A 11 -5.22 -2.15 8.60
CA VAL A 11 -3.84 -2.54 8.33
C VAL A 11 -3.17 -1.46 7.48
N ILE A 12 -2.16 -0.78 8.04
CA ILE A 12 -1.45 0.34 7.43
C ILE A 12 0.03 0.02 7.29
N GLY A 13 0.62 0.33 6.13
CA GLY A 13 2.07 0.36 5.99
C GLY A 13 2.65 1.54 6.77
N ALA A 14 3.56 1.27 7.70
CA ALA A 14 4.13 2.29 8.57
C ALA A 14 5.37 2.98 7.98
N GLN A 15 5.78 2.63 6.77
CA GLN A 15 7.02 3.07 6.14
C GLN A 15 6.77 3.57 4.69
N TRP A 16 7.62 3.15 3.74
CA TRP A 16 7.60 3.57 2.32
C TRP A 16 6.89 2.57 1.39
N GLY A 17 6.01 1.74 1.91
CA GLY A 17 5.42 0.63 1.18
C GLY A 17 6.28 -0.65 1.21
N ASP A 18 5.76 -1.73 0.63
CA ASP A 18 6.44 -3.04 0.54
C ASP A 18 6.83 -3.66 1.90
N GLU A 19 6.13 -3.29 2.99
CA GLU A 19 6.36 -3.81 4.34
C GLU A 19 5.89 -5.27 4.53
N GLY A 20 5.25 -5.88 3.54
CA GLY A 20 4.70 -7.22 3.65
C GLY A 20 3.24 -7.25 4.11
N LYS A 21 2.48 -6.19 3.89
CA LYS A 21 1.05 -6.07 4.24
C LYS A 21 0.21 -7.24 3.73
N GLY A 22 0.45 -7.72 2.51
CA GLY A 22 -0.30 -8.84 1.92
C GLY A 22 -0.24 -10.11 2.77
N LYS A 23 0.94 -10.49 3.29
CA LYS A 23 1.11 -11.63 4.21
C LYS A 23 0.33 -11.41 5.50
N VAL A 24 0.41 -10.21 6.09
CA VAL A 24 -0.28 -9.89 7.34
C VAL A 24 -1.79 -9.86 7.16
N THR A 25 -2.28 -9.27 6.07
CA THR A 25 -3.71 -9.28 5.71
C THR A 25 -4.21 -10.71 5.57
N ASP A 26 -3.48 -11.55 4.84
CA ASP A 26 -3.80 -12.97 4.70
C ASP A 26 -3.80 -13.73 6.03
N TYR A 27 -2.84 -13.43 6.92
CA TYR A 27 -2.80 -14.00 8.27
C TYR A 27 -4.08 -13.67 9.09
N PHE A 28 -4.57 -12.44 9.02
CA PHE A 28 -5.80 -12.05 9.71
C PHE A 28 -7.07 -12.48 8.99
N ALA A 29 -7.02 -12.73 7.69
CA ALA A 29 -8.17 -13.08 6.87
C ALA A 29 -8.93 -14.32 7.36
N ALA A 30 -8.24 -15.26 8.00
CA ALA A 30 -8.86 -16.46 8.57
C ALA A 30 -10.02 -16.19 9.56
N ARG A 31 -10.06 -14.98 10.16
CA ARG A 31 -11.06 -14.57 11.15
C ARG A 31 -11.86 -13.33 10.71
N THR A 32 -11.84 -13.04 9.42
CA THR A 32 -12.41 -11.80 8.85
C THR A 32 -13.56 -12.15 7.89
N ASN A 33 -14.65 -11.38 7.94
CA ASN A 33 -15.78 -11.54 7.04
C ASN A 33 -15.62 -10.65 5.79
N TYR A 34 -15.08 -9.43 5.95
CA TYR A 34 -14.89 -8.47 4.87
C TYR A 34 -13.46 -7.94 4.86
N ILE A 35 -12.82 -7.95 3.69
CA ILE A 35 -11.52 -7.30 3.50
C ILE A 35 -11.69 -6.19 2.46
N VAL A 36 -11.43 -4.96 2.87
CA VAL A 36 -11.74 -3.73 2.12
C VAL A 36 -10.48 -3.00 1.73
N ARG A 37 -10.17 -2.91 0.45
CA ARG A 37 -9.21 -1.94 -0.09
C ARG A 37 -9.87 -0.58 -0.13
N PHE A 38 -9.25 0.44 0.46
CA PHE A 38 -9.88 1.76 0.62
C PHE A 38 -9.17 2.88 -0.14
N GLN A 39 -7.98 2.65 -0.70
CA GLN A 39 -7.21 3.65 -1.46
C GLN A 39 -6.20 3.00 -2.41
N GLY A 40 -5.54 3.83 -3.25
CA GLY A 40 -4.58 3.38 -4.24
C GLY A 40 -5.26 2.78 -5.47
N GLY A 41 -4.55 1.93 -6.18
CA GLY A 41 -5.03 1.26 -7.38
C GLY A 41 -4.11 0.09 -7.72
N ASN A 42 -3.91 -0.15 -9.02
CA ASN A 42 -3.03 -1.20 -9.53
C ASN A 42 -1.52 -0.89 -9.40
N ASN A 43 -1.16 0.25 -8.77
CA ASN A 43 0.20 0.52 -8.32
C ASN A 43 0.59 -0.25 -7.03
N ALA A 44 -0.36 -0.89 -6.36
CA ALA A 44 -0.06 -1.81 -5.27
C ALA A 44 0.41 -3.17 -5.81
N GLY A 45 1.27 -3.85 -5.05
CA GLY A 45 1.70 -5.21 -5.39
C GLY A 45 1.73 -6.05 -4.11
N HIS A 46 0.69 -6.87 -3.93
CA HIS A 46 0.59 -7.78 -2.78
C HIS A 46 0.92 -9.20 -3.21
N THR A 47 1.90 -9.81 -2.55
CA THR A 47 2.27 -11.21 -2.78
C THR A 47 1.87 -12.03 -1.57
N ILE A 48 1.14 -13.10 -1.81
CA ILE A 48 0.70 -14.06 -0.79
C ILE A 48 1.35 -15.40 -1.13
N ILE A 49 1.98 -16.02 -0.13
CA ILE A 49 2.60 -17.34 -0.27
C ILE A 49 1.97 -18.29 0.75
N LEU A 50 1.40 -19.38 0.27
CA LEU A 50 0.84 -20.45 1.09
C LEU A 50 1.08 -21.78 0.40
N ASP A 51 1.66 -22.77 1.11
CA ASP A 51 1.88 -24.13 0.63
C ASP A 51 2.50 -24.18 -0.78
N ASN A 52 3.56 -23.39 -1.02
CA ASN A 52 4.25 -23.24 -2.31
C ASN A 52 3.44 -22.58 -3.43
N LYS A 53 2.24 -22.09 -3.16
CA LYS A 53 1.46 -21.28 -4.11
C LYS A 53 1.77 -19.81 -3.89
N THR A 54 2.10 -19.12 -4.97
CA THR A 54 2.32 -17.67 -4.96
C THR A 54 1.23 -16.98 -5.75
N VAL A 55 0.46 -16.11 -5.10
CA VAL A 55 -0.57 -15.26 -5.70
C VAL A 55 -0.11 -13.80 -5.64
N LYS A 56 -0.07 -13.14 -6.79
CA LYS A 56 0.30 -11.71 -6.90
C LYS A 56 -0.94 -10.92 -7.30
N LEU A 57 -1.29 -9.92 -6.48
CA LEU A 57 -2.49 -9.10 -6.63
C LEU A 57 -2.13 -7.62 -6.66
N HIS A 58 -2.87 -6.85 -7.45
CA HIS A 58 -2.73 -5.40 -7.58
C HIS A 58 -3.98 -4.66 -7.11
N LEU A 59 -5.17 -5.15 -7.44
CA LEU A 59 -6.47 -4.53 -7.13
C LEU A 59 -7.28 -5.33 -6.12
N ILE A 60 -7.36 -6.65 -6.30
CA ILE A 60 -8.17 -7.52 -5.45
C ILE A 60 -7.51 -7.62 -4.05
N PRO A 61 -8.29 -7.50 -2.95
CA PRO A 61 -7.78 -7.64 -1.59
C PRO A 61 -7.08 -8.98 -1.32
N SER A 62 -6.11 -8.99 -0.40
CA SER A 62 -5.21 -10.12 -0.13
C SER A 62 -5.85 -11.34 0.53
N GLY A 63 -7.15 -11.36 0.75
CA GLY A 63 -7.88 -12.48 1.36
C GLY A 63 -8.36 -13.56 0.40
N VAL A 64 -7.89 -13.63 -0.83
CA VAL A 64 -8.39 -14.53 -1.89
C VAL A 64 -8.29 -16.02 -1.58
N LEU A 65 -7.42 -16.41 -0.65
CA LEU A 65 -7.26 -17.81 -0.21
C LEU A 65 -8.32 -18.23 0.82
N HIS A 66 -9.13 -17.28 1.32
CA HIS A 66 -10.14 -17.50 2.36
C HIS A 66 -11.55 -17.37 1.77
N LYS A 67 -12.18 -18.50 1.45
CA LYS A 67 -13.49 -18.55 0.78
C LYS A 67 -14.62 -17.85 1.55
N GLN A 68 -14.51 -17.74 2.88
CA GLN A 68 -15.50 -17.05 3.72
C GLN A 68 -15.43 -15.54 3.62
N CYS A 69 -14.31 -14.98 3.14
CA CYS A 69 -14.13 -13.54 3.04
C CYS A 69 -14.87 -12.96 1.84
N LYS A 70 -15.58 -11.87 2.06
CA LYS A 70 -16.01 -10.96 1.00
C LYS A 70 -14.90 -9.94 0.75
N LEU A 71 -14.46 -9.84 -0.49
CA LEU A 71 -13.38 -8.97 -0.92
C LEU A 71 -13.99 -7.70 -1.50
N VAL A 72 -13.62 -6.53 -0.98
CA VAL A 72 -14.27 -5.27 -1.33
C VAL A 72 -13.25 -4.29 -1.89
N ILE A 73 -13.54 -3.75 -3.06
CA ILE A 73 -12.85 -2.59 -3.64
C ILE A 73 -13.69 -1.37 -3.32
N GLY A 74 -13.21 -0.53 -2.38
CA GLY A 74 -13.93 0.62 -1.85
C GLY A 74 -13.88 1.86 -2.73
N ASN A 75 -14.57 2.91 -2.30
CA ASN A 75 -14.75 4.17 -3.04
C ASN A 75 -13.45 4.90 -3.40
N GLY A 76 -12.44 4.76 -2.53
CA GLY A 76 -11.17 5.48 -2.68
C GLY A 76 -10.19 4.81 -3.65
N VAL A 77 -10.47 3.58 -4.08
CA VAL A 77 -9.63 2.87 -5.04
C VAL A 77 -9.89 3.36 -6.46
N VAL A 78 -8.82 3.51 -7.25
CA VAL A 78 -8.93 3.75 -8.69
C VAL A 78 -8.66 2.45 -9.45
N ILE A 79 -9.53 2.10 -10.40
CA ILE A 79 -9.62 0.77 -10.99
C ILE A 79 -9.27 0.82 -12.47
N ASP A 80 -8.25 0.06 -12.88
CA ASP A 80 -8.05 -0.32 -14.26
C ASP A 80 -8.84 -1.62 -14.55
N PRO A 81 -9.93 -1.56 -15.34
CA PRO A 81 -10.73 -2.75 -15.63
C PRO A 81 -9.93 -3.86 -16.30
N ARG A 82 -8.92 -3.52 -17.11
CA ARG A 82 -8.04 -4.48 -17.78
C ARG A 82 -7.25 -5.32 -16.79
N VAL A 83 -6.69 -4.64 -15.77
CA VAL A 83 -5.93 -5.29 -14.68
C VAL A 83 -6.86 -6.14 -13.83
N LEU A 84 -8.03 -5.62 -13.46
CA LEU A 84 -9.02 -6.34 -12.65
C LEU A 84 -9.49 -7.64 -13.34
N ILE A 85 -9.85 -7.58 -14.61
CA ILE A 85 -10.31 -8.75 -15.37
C ILE A 85 -9.18 -9.78 -15.51
N LYS A 86 -7.93 -9.31 -15.70
CA LYS A 86 -6.76 -10.20 -15.74
C LYS A 86 -6.58 -10.94 -14.41
N GLU A 87 -6.73 -10.25 -13.27
CA GLU A 87 -6.64 -10.86 -11.94
C GLU A 87 -7.78 -11.87 -11.71
N LEU A 88 -9.02 -11.51 -12.05
CA LEU A 88 -10.16 -12.41 -11.94
C LEU A 88 -9.96 -13.69 -12.77
N ASN A 89 -9.46 -13.56 -14.01
CA ASN A 89 -9.17 -14.70 -14.88
C ASN A 89 -8.03 -15.56 -14.34
N MET A 90 -6.98 -14.96 -13.77
CA MET A 90 -5.88 -15.67 -13.13
C MET A 90 -6.41 -16.49 -11.93
N LEU A 91 -7.16 -15.87 -11.04
CA LEU A 91 -7.74 -16.54 -9.86
C LEU A 91 -8.67 -17.69 -10.27
N LYS A 92 -9.50 -17.49 -11.29
CA LYS A 92 -10.37 -18.54 -11.82
C LYS A 92 -9.58 -19.75 -12.37
N LYS A 93 -8.46 -19.50 -13.06
CA LYS A 93 -7.55 -20.56 -13.55
C LYS A 93 -6.92 -21.36 -12.42
N GLU A 94 -6.62 -20.70 -11.30
CA GLU A 94 -6.09 -21.33 -10.09
C GLU A 94 -7.17 -22.03 -9.24
N GLY A 95 -8.42 -22.06 -9.69
CA GLY A 95 -9.54 -22.66 -8.97
C GLY A 95 -9.98 -21.86 -7.73
N LEU A 96 -9.59 -20.58 -7.66
CA LEU A 96 -9.96 -19.67 -6.59
C LEU A 96 -11.23 -18.90 -6.97
N SER A 97 -12.28 -19.07 -6.18
CA SER A 97 -13.51 -18.28 -6.32
C SER A 97 -13.38 -16.99 -5.49
N THR A 98 -13.80 -15.86 -6.06
CA THR A 98 -13.79 -14.58 -5.37
C THR A 98 -15.21 -14.14 -5.05
N ASN A 99 -15.51 -13.88 -3.77
CA ASN A 99 -16.69 -13.12 -3.36
C ASN A 99 -16.39 -11.63 -3.46
N LEU A 100 -16.15 -11.15 -4.69
CA LEU A 100 -15.73 -9.77 -4.93
C LEU A 100 -16.94 -8.84 -4.97
N LEU A 101 -16.78 -7.66 -4.34
CA LEU A 101 -17.70 -6.52 -4.44
C LEU A 101 -16.88 -5.29 -4.85
N ILE A 102 -17.39 -4.52 -5.78
CA ILE A 102 -16.75 -3.32 -6.31
C ILE A 102 -17.67 -2.14 -6.05
N SER A 103 -17.13 -1.09 -5.43
CA SER A 103 -17.88 0.13 -5.23
C SER A 103 -18.33 0.75 -6.57
N ASP A 104 -19.61 1.02 -6.67
CA ASP A 104 -20.22 1.82 -7.73
C ASP A 104 -19.59 3.24 -7.85
N ARG A 105 -19.00 3.74 -6.75
CA ARG A 105 -18.38 5.08 -6.66
C ARG A 105 -16.88 5.12 -6.93
N ALA A 106 -16.22 3.96 -7.07
CA ALA A 106 -14.81 3.91 -7.45
C ALA A 106 -14.59 4.51 -8.84
N HIS A 107 -13.40 5.11 -9.06
CA HIS A 107 -13.09 5.76 -10.34
C HIS A 107 -12.33 4.82 -11.27
N LEU A 108 -12.53 5.02 -12.58
CA LEU A 108 -11.94 4.22 -13.64
C LEU A 108 -10.63 4.84 -14.15
N ILE A 109 -9.60 4.03 -14.28
CA ILE A 109 -8.39 4.40 -15.01
C ILE A 109 -8.64 4.16 -16.49
N MET A 110 -8.61 5.24 -17.27
CA MET A 110 -8.74 5.19 -18.72
C MET A 110 -7.37 5.04 -19.38
N PRO A 111 -7.28 4.54 -20.61
CA PRO A 111 -5.99 4.37 -21.31
C PRO A 111 -5.15 5.64 -21.36
N TYR A 112 -5.76 6.80 -21.63
CA TYR A 112 -5.08 8.09 -21.69
C TYR A 112 -4.48 8.52 -20.32
N HIS A 113 -5.00 8.04 -19.18
CA HIS A 113 -4.39 8.33 -17.88
C HIS A 113 -2.99 7.69 -17.73
N VAL A 114 -2.78 6.54 -18.35
CA VAL A 114 -1.47 5.87 -18.34
C VAL A 114 -0.45 6.68 -19.15
N ASP A 115 -0.86 7.22 -20.29
CA ASP A 115 0.01 8.06 -21.11
C ASP A 115 0.29 9.41 -20.45
N ILE A 116 -0.74 10.02 -19.83
CA ILE A 116 -0.56 11.26 -19.07
C ILE A 116 0.44 11.05 -17.91
N ASP A 117 0.36 9.93 -17.19
CA ASP A 117 1.29 9.59 -16.11
C ASP A 117 2.75 9.47 -16.63
N TYR A 118 2.91 8.92 -17.83
CA TYR A 118 4.20 8.88 -18.51
C TYR A 118 4.71 10.28 -18.89
N HIS A 119 3.89 11.09 -19.56
CA HIS A 119 4.25 12.44 -20.00
C HIS A 119 4.48 13.38 -18.82
N LEU A 120 3.66 13.27 -17.76
CA LEU A 120 3.82 14.05 -16.54
C LEU A 120 5.16 13.76 -15.84
N THR A 121 5.58 12.49 -15.82
CA THR A 121 6.89 12.09 -15.27
C THR A 121 8.04 12.76 -16.02
N ASN A 122 7.94 12.84 -17.35
CA ASN A 122 8.94 13.51 -18.18
C ASN A 122 8.90 15.04 -18.02
N TYR A 123 7.72 15.61 -17.93
CA TYR A 123 7.51 17.05 -17.71
C TYR A 123 8.06 17.52 -16.36
N GLN A 124 7.87 16.75 -15.31
CA GLN A 124 8.37 17.06 -13.96
C GLN A 124 9.89 16.88 -13.83
N ASN A 125 10.52 16.12 -14.74
CA ASN A 125 11.96 15.91 -14.80
C ASN A 125 12.57 15.49 -13.44
N GLU A 126 13.37 16.36 -12.79
CA GLU A 126 14.04 16.07 -11.51
C GLU A 126 13.07 15.94 -10.33
N LEU A 127 11.91 16.60 -10.40
CA LEU A 127 10.86 16.52 -9.38
C LEU A 127 9.95 15.31 -9.55
N ALA A 128 10.19 14.45 -10.55
CA ALA A 128 9.37 13.28 -10.78
C ALA A 128 9.50 12.28 -9.63
N ALA A 129 8.38 11.92 -9.01
CA ALA A 129 8.31 11.00 -7.87
C ALA A 129 8.79 9.57 -8.19
N GLY A 130 8.91 9.20 -9.46
CA GLY A 130 9.24 7.84 -9.89
C GLY A 130 8.01 6.97 -10.02
N SER A 131 7.00 7.46 -10.75
CA SER A 131 5.72 6.80 -10.99
C SER A 131 5.84 5.35 -11.48
N THR A 132 4.86 4.52 -11.11
CA THR A 132 4.65 3.17 -11.66
C THR A 132 4.10 3.20 -13.09
N ARG A 133 3.77 4.38 -13.61
CA ARG A 133 3.15 4.58 -14.94
C ARG A 133 1.85 3.80 -15.08
N SER A 134 1.05 3.80 -14.04
CA SER A 134 -0.22 3.06 -13.96
C SER A 134 -1.44 3.98 -14.03
N GLY A 135 -1.25 5.26 -14.32
CA GLY A 135 -2.32 6.26 -14.47
C GLY A 135 -2.96 6.72 -13.14
N ILE A 136 -2.32 6.44 -12.00
CA ILE A 136 -2.91 6.68 -10.68
C ILE A 136 -3.09 8.19 -10.42
N ALA A 137 -2.03 8.97 -10.55
CA ALA A 137 -2.08 10.40 -10.29
C ALA A 137 -3.07 11.14 -11.21
N PRO A 138 -3.10 10.90 -12.54
CA PRO A 138 -4.06 11.53 -13.43
C PRO A 138 -5.52 11.22 -13.06
N VAL A 139 -5.85 9.99 -12.67
CA VAL A 139 -7.23 9.65 -12.26
C VAL A 139 -7.63 10.36 -10.96
N TYR A 140 -6.74 10.45 -9.98
CA TYR A 140 -7.03 11.23 -8.76
C TYR A 140 -7.21 12.73 -9.08
N ALA A 141 -6.44 13.28 -10.03
CA ALA A 141 -6.64 14.65 -10.50
C ALA A 141 -8.02 14.81 -11.16
N ASP A 142 -8.39 13.94 -12.08
CA ASP A 142 -9.71 13.96 -12.75
C ASP A 142 -10.87 13.81 -11.75
N LYS A 143 -10.70 12.98 -10.73
CA LYS A 143 -11.66 12.84 -9.63
C LYS A 143 -11.89 14.19 -8.93
N LEU A 144 -10.81 14.91 -8.59
CA LEU A 144 -10.88 16.19 -7.88
C LEU A 144 -11.36 17.32 -8.80
N TYR A 145 -11.05 17.30 -10.09
CA TYR A 145 -11.64 18.17 -11.11
C TYR A 145 -13.11 17.84 -11.39
N ARG A 146 -13.63 16.71 -10.92
CA ARG A 146 -15.03 16.25 -11.03
C ARG A 146 -15.47 15.88 -12.45
N HIS A 147 -14.54 15.54 -13.31
CA HIS A 147 -14.84 14.97 -14.63
C HIS A 147 -14.36 13.50 -14.78
N GLY A 148 -13.85 12.92 -13.72
CA GLY A 148 -13.50 11.48 -13.68
C GLY A 148 -14.71 10.58 -13.88
N LEU A 149 -14.47 9.39 -14.42
CA LEU A 149 -15.48 8.38 -14.70
C LEU A 149 -15.56 7.38 -13.53
N ARG A 150 -16.77 7.02 -13.12
CA ARG A 150 -17.03 6.05 -12.05
C ARG A 150 -17.44 4.70 -12.61
N VAL A 151 -17.28 3.67 -11.79
CA VAL A 151 -17.75 2.31 -12.11
C VAL A 151 -19.26 2.29 -12.39
N ALA A 152 -20.07 3.05 -11.63
CA ALA A 152 -21.50 3.17 -11.88
C ALA A 152 -21.86 3.69 -13.30
N ASP A 153 -21.02 4.53 -13.87
CA ASP A 153 -21.29 5.08 -15.20
C ASP A 153 -21.34 4.00 -16.28
N LEU A 154 -20.57 2.91 -16.12
CA LEU A 154 -20.57 1.75 -17.03
C LEU A 154 -21.93 1.01 -17.11
N LEU A 155 -22.81 1.22 -16.12
CA LEU A 155 -24.13 0.59 -16.07
C LEU A 155 -25.17 1.32 -16.91
N ASN A 156 -24.86 2.54 -17.38
CA ASN A 156 -25.73 3.36 -18.23
C ASN A 156 -24.93 3.87 -19.41
N LYS A 157 -25.17 3.29 -20.57
CA LYS A 157 -24.42 3.61 -21.81
C LYS A 157 -24.46 5.09 -22.16
N ASP A 158 -25.64 5.72 -22.16
CA ASP A 158 -25.81 7.11 -22.62
C ASP A 158 -25.11 8.09 -21.66
N LEU A 159 -25.17 7.80 -20.35
CA LEU A 159 -24.46 8.58 -19.35
C LEU A 159 -22.95 8.41 -19.50
N PHE A 160 -22.48 7.15 -19.65
CA PHE A 160 -21.06 6.85 -19.83
C PHE A 160 -20.50 7.53 -21.08
N GLU A 161 -21.19 7.43 -22.21
CA GLU A 161 -20.81 8.08 -23.47
C GLU A 161 -20.68 9.60 -23.32
N THR A 162 -21.69 10.23 -22.71
CA THR A 162 -21.69 11.70 -22.48
C THR A 162 -20.53 12.13 -21.58
N ARG A 163 -20.25 11.41 -20.52
CA ARG A 163 -19.17 11.73 -19.57
C ARG A 163 -17.80 11.41 -20.13
N LEU A 164 -17.67 10.27 -20.81
CA LEU A 164 -16.43 9.87 -21.48
C LEU A 164 -16.01 10.92 -22.52
N LYS A 165 -16.97 11.43 -23.32
CA LYS A 165 -16.65 12.45 -24.34
C LYS A 165 -15.99 13.69 -23.73
N LYS A 166 -16.51 14.17 -22.61
CA LYS A 166 -15.95 15.35 -21.92
C LYS A 166 -14.57 15.06 -21.30
N SER A 167 -14.42 13.92 -20.64
CA SER A 167 -13.15 13.52 -20.03
C SER A 167 -12.08 13.28 -21.11
N PHE A 168 -12.46 12.62 -22.22
CA PHE A 168 -11.59 12.35 -23.35
C PHE A 168 -11.09 13.66 -24.01
N ASP A 169 -11.98 14.59 -24.30
CA ASP A 169 -11.62 15.87 -24.94
C ASP A 169 -10.69 16.70 -24.06
N PHE A 170 -10.93 16.74 -22.75
CA PHE A 170 -10.06 17.43 -21.79
C PHE A 170 -8.67 16.81 -21.76
N ASN A 171 -8.58 15.50 -21.58
CA ASN A 171 -7.31 14.80 -21.47
C ASN A 171 -6.53 14.78 -22.79
N LYS A 172 -7.24 14.73 -23.95
CA LYS A 172 -6.64 14.95 -25.25
C LYS A 172 -6.00 16.33 -25.35
N ALA A 173 -6.72 17.38 -24.97
CA ALA A 173 -6.18 18.74 -24.98
C ALA A 173 -4.97 18.89 -24.03
N LEU A 174 -4.96 18.21 -22.90
CA LEU A 174 -3.81 18.18 -21.97
C LEU A 174 -2.59 17.58 -22.65
N VAL A 175 -2.71 16.43 -23.29
CA VAL A 175 -1.59 15.76 -23.97
C VAL A 175 -1.09 16.60 -25.15
N GLU A 176 -1.98 17.07 -26.01
CA GLU A 176 -1.59 17.77 -27.24
C GLU A 176 -1.08 19.20 -26.99
N LYS A 177 -1.69 19.95 -26.05
CA LYS A 177 -1.39 21.39 -25.88
C LYS A 177 -0.43 21.68 -24.72
N VAL A 178 -0.41 20.85 -23.66
CA VAL A 178 0.46 21.09 -22.51
C VAL A 178 1.74 20.27 -22.62
N PHE A 179 1.63 18.98 -22.92
CA PHE A 179 2.83 18.15 -23.10
C PHE A 179 3.42 18.23 -24.50
N ASN A 180 2.68 18.81 -25.48
CA ASN A 180 3.09 18.89 -26.89
C ASN A 180 3.41 17.51 -27.48
N GLU A 181 2.59 16.52 -27.13
CA GLU A 181 2.75 15.13 -27.52
C GLU A 181 1.54 14.66 -28.33
N LYS A 182 1.70 13.56 -29.08
CA LYS A 182 0.63 12.97 -29.86
C LYS A 182 -0.34 12.20 -28.96
N PHE A 183 -1.64 12.41 -29.17
CA PHE A 183 -2.69 11.67 -28.49
C PHE A 183 -3.19 10.51 -29.39
N ASP A 184 -2.71 9.31 -29.13
CA ASP A 184 -2.93 8.13 -29.99
C ASP A 184 -4.13 7.25 -29.55
N HIS A 185 -5.19 7.85 -29.00
CA HIS A 185 -6.39 7.14 -28.60
C HIS A 185 -7.57 7.45 -29.51
N ASN A 186 -8.33 6.41 -29.87
CA ASN A 186 -9.61 6.54 -30.56
C ASN A 186 -10.75 6.51 -29.54
N TYR A 187 -11.68 7.44 -29.65
CA TYR A 187 -12.81 7.58 -28.74
C TYR A 187 -13.76 6.36 -28.82
N GLU A 188 -14.11 5.93 -30.03
CA GLU A 188 -15.05 4.83 -30.24
C GLU A 188 -14.50 3.49 -29.74
N ASP A 189 -13.22 3.28 -29.91
CA ASP A 189 -12.55 2.04 -29.42
C ASP A 189 -12.59 2.00 -27.88
N ILE A 190 -12.28 3.12 -27.20
CA ILE A 190 -12.37 3.22 -25.74
C ILE A 190 -13.81 3.04 -25.27
N LEU A 191 -14.77 3.70 -25.91
CA LEU A 191 -16.18 3.58 -25.55
C LEU A 191 -16.63 2.11 -25.60
N LYS A 192 -16.36 1.44 -26.71
CA LYS A 192 -16.72 0.03 -26.90
C LYS A 192 -16.04 -0.87 -25.86
N GLU A 193 -14.72 -0.75 -25.71
CA GLU A 193 -13.92 -1.56 -24.78
C GLU A 193 -14.42 -1.43 -23.35
N PHE A 194 -14.72 -0.20 -22.89
CA PHE A 194 -15.15 0.01 -21.51
C PHE A 194 -16.60 -0.42 -21.25
N LEU A 195 -17.50 -0.34 -22.24
CA LEU A 195 -18.84 -0.93 -22.14
C LEU A 195 -18.77 -2.46 -22.05
N ASP A 196 -17.85 -3.10 -22.79
CA ASP A 196 -17.61 -4.53 -22.71
C ASP A 196 -17.08 -4.91 -21.31
N TYR A 197 -16.13 -4.15 -20.75
CA TYR A 197 -15.67 -4.34 -19.37
C TYR A 197 -16.80 -4.16 -18.37
N GLY A 198 -17.65 -3.14 -18.55
CA GLY A 198 -18.83 -2.91 -17.72
C GLY A 198 -19.72 -4.14 -17.67
N SER A 199 -19.96 -4.78 -18.81
CA SER A 199 -20.75 -6.01 -18.91
C SER A 199 -20.10 -7.18 -18.15
N MET A 200 -18.76 -7.32 -18.21
CA MET A 200 -18.03 -8.37 -17.52
C MET A 200 -18.04 -8.22 -15.99
N ILE A 201 -17.91 -6.97 -15.50
CA ILE A 201 -17.80 -6.70 -14.05
C ILE A 201 -19.13 -6.36 -13.39
N LYS A 202 -20.22 -6.19 -14.11
CA LYS A 202 -21.53 -5.79 -13.60
C LYS A 202 -21.98 -6.57 -12.38
N GLN A 203 -21.77 -7.87 -12.37
CA GLN A 203 -22.16 -8.76 -11.28
C GLN A 203 -21.47 -8.48 -9.95
N TYR A 204 -20.35 -7.77 -9.95
CA TYR A 204 -19.56 -7.43 -8.76
C TYR A 204 -19.88 -6.03 -8.24
N ILE A 205 -20.58 -5.18 -9.02
CA ILE A 205 -20.84 -3.79 -8.67
C ILE A 205 -21.92 -3.70 -7.60
N ALA A 206 -21.64 -2.98 -6.50
CA ALA A 206 -22.54 -2.83 -5.39
C ALA A 206 -22.44 -1.45 -4.72
N ASN A 207 -23.50 -1.04 -4.03
CA ASN A 207 -23.44 0.05 -3.07
C ASN A 207 -22.71 -0.42 -1.79
N ILE A 208 -21.42 -0.18 -1.74
CA ILE A 208 -20.57 -0.68 -0.64
C ILE A 208 -20.96 -0.05 0.70
N THR A 209 -21.48 1.17 0.71
CA THR A 209 -21.97 1.81 1.94
C THR A 209 -23.08 0.98 2.61
N GLU A 210 -24.07 0.51 1.85
CA GLU A 210 -25.13 -0.35 2.37
C GLU A 210 -24.60 -1.70 2.83
N VAL A 211 -23.71 -2.31 2.04
CA VAL A 211 -23.12 -3.62 2.37
C VAL A 211 -22.35 -3.57 3.69
N LEU A 212 -21.47 -2.58 3.85
CA LEU A 212 -20.64 -2.46 5.06
C LEU A 212 -21.43 -1.96 6.26
N SER A 213 -22.43 -1.08 6.08
CA SER A 213 -23.33 -0.69 7.17
C SER A 213 -24.08 -1.90 7.74
N GLY A 214 -24.60 -2.76 6.87
CA GLY A 214 -25.24 -4.00 7.31
C GLY A 214 -24.28 -4.98 7.99
N ALA A 215 -23.00 -4.99 7.60
CA ALA A 215 -21.96 -5.79 8.26
C ALA A 215 -21.64 -5.26 9.68
N VAL A 216 -21.53 -3.93 9.84
CA VAL A 216 -21.32 -3.29 11.16
C VAL A 216 -22.50 -3.56 12.09
N GLU A 217 -23.75 -3.42 11.63
CA GLU A 217 -24.95 -3.71 12.41
C GLU A 217 -24.99 -5.16 12.90
N LYS A 218 -24.50 -6.10 12.10
CA LYS A 218 -24.38 -7.53 12.44
C LYS A 218 -23.16 -7.86 13.26
N ASN A 219 -22.34 -6.88 13.61
CA ASN A 219 -21.06 -7.06 14.32
C ASN A 219 -20.09 -8.02 13.62
N GLU A 220 -20.12 -8.05 12.26
CA GLU A 220 -19.20 -8.85 11.45
C GLU A 220 -17.78 -8.27 11.48
N GLN A 221 -16.77 -9.12 11.32
CA GLN A 221 -15.37 -8.70 11.33
C GLN A 221 -14.99 -8.05 10.01
N ILE A 222 -14.60 -6.78 10.05
CA ILE A 222 -14.19 -6.01 8.87
C ILE A 222 -12.71 -5.63 9.00
N MET A 223 -11.93 -5.92 7.98
CA MET A 223 -10.54 -5.50 7.87
C MET A 223 -10.35 -4.54 6.71
N PHE A 224 -9.77 -3.38 6.96
CA PHE A 224 -9.36 -2.44 5.93
C PHE A 224 -7.88 -2.65 5.60
N GLU A 225 -7.60 -2.94 4.34
CA GLU A 225 -6.27 -3.19 3.81
C GLU A 225 -5.74 -1.96 3.09
N GLY A 226 -4.72 -1.32 3.66
CA GLY A 226 -4.02 -0.19 3.05
C GLY A 226 -3.05 -0.62 1.95
N ALA A 227 -2.80 0.28 1.02
CA ALA A 227 -1.74 0.18 0.02
C ALA A 227 -0.67 1.24 0.28
N GLN A 228 0.54 1.05 -0.25
CA GLN A 228 1.71 1.89 0.01
C GLN A 228 2.01 1.97 1.52
N GLY A 229 2.48 3.11 2.02
CA GLY A 229 2.80 3.29 3.44
C GLY A 229 2.73 4.76 3.85
N ALA A 230 2.72 5.03 5.15
CA ALA A 230 2.50 6.37 5.74
C ALA A 230 3.47 7.44 5.22
N CYS A 231 4.73 7.07 4.94
CA CYS A 231 5.73 8.00 4.41
C CYS A 231 5.47 8.40 2.94
N LEU A 232 4.53 7.73 2.24
CA LEU A 232 4.11 8.04 0.88
C LEU A 232 2.75 8.74 0.83
N ASP A 233 2.14 9.08 1.97
CA ASP A 233 0.86 9.78 2.03
C ASP A 233 0.94 11.14 1.31
N VAL A 234 -0.12 11.50 0.57
CA VAL A 234 -0.11 12.71 -0.25
C VAL A 234 -0.03 14.00 0.57
N ASP A 235 -0.57 13.99 1.79
CA ASP A 235 -0.60 15.16 2.68
C ASP A 235 0.53 15.15 3.72
N HIS A 236 0.97 13.96 4.15
CA HIS A 236 1.91 13.80 5.26
C HIS A 236 3.27 13.24 4.86
N GLY A 237 3.39 12.71 3.64
CA GLY A 237 4.65 12.21 3.10
C GLY A 237 5.56 13.31 2.58
N LEU A 238 6.69 12.91 2.03
CA LEU A 238 7.68 13.82 1.45
C LEU A 238 7.26 14.30 0.06
N TYR A 239 6.40 15.31 0.01
CA TYR A 239 5.93 15.89 -1.25
C TYR A 239 7.09 16.55 -2.04
N PRO A 240 7.24 16.33 -3.38
CA PRO A 240 6.31 15.65 -4.29
C PRO A 240 6.54 14.13 -4.44
N TYR A 241 7.43 13.51 -3.67
CA TYR A 241 7.80 12.10 -3.79
C TYR A 241 6.80 11.16 -3.07
N THR A 242 5.53 11.47 -3.17
CA THR A 242 4.40 10.75 -2.55
C THR A 242 3.63 9.91 -3.56
N THR A 243 2.72 9.06 -3.09
CA THR A 243 1.60 8.58 -3.90
C THR A 243 0.51 9.66 -3.98
N SER A 244 -0.50 9.46 -4.83
CA SER A 244 -1.56 10.45 -5.05
C SER A 244 -2.81 10.19 -4.19
N SER A 245 -2.67 9.44 -3.11
CA SER A 245 -3.77 9.12 -2.18
C SER A 245 -3.31 9.20 -0.74
N ASN A 246 -4.28 9.38 0.18
CA ASN A 246 -4.01 9.26 1.60
C ASN A 246 -3.87 7.79 1.99
N THR A 247 -2.72 7.44 2.57
CA THR A 247 -2.34 6.08 2.94
C THR A 247 -2.51 5.79 4.42
N ILE A 248 -2.90 6.79 5.20
CA ILE A 248 -3.10 6.72 6.65
C ILE A 248 -4.50 6.20 7.03
N ALA A 249 -4.66 5.80 8.29
CA ALA A 249 -5.92 5.28 8.83
C ALA A 249 -7.09 6.29 8.76
N GLY A 250 -6.82 7.60 8.76
CA GLY A 250 -7.82 8.65 8.58
C GLY A 250 -8.62 8.57 7.28
N GLN A 251 -8.08 7.95 6.24
CA GLN A 251 -8.75 7.78 4.94
C GLN A 251 -9.75 6.61 4.90
N VAL A 252 -9.73 5.72 5.87
CA VAL A 252 -10.48 4.46 5.84
C VAL A 252 -11.98 4.68 5.64
N GLU A 253 -12.57 5.66 6.32
CA GLU A 253 -14.01 5.90 6.25
C GLU A 253 -14.43 6.46 4.88
N ALA A 254 -13.75 7.48 4.40
CA ALA A 254 -14.02 8.07 3.10
C ALA A 254 -13.72 7.08 1.95
N GLY A 255 -12.57 6.41 2.01
CA GLY A 255 -12.14 5.48 0.98
C GLY A 255 -12.86 4.14 1.02
N GLY A 256 -13.21 3.65 2.20
CA GLY A 256 -14.02 2.45 2.39
C GLY A 256 -15.50 2.67 2.12
N GLY A 257 -15.96 3.93 2.19
CA GLY A 257 -17.34 4.31 1.89
C GLY A 257 -18.31 4.11 3.05
N ILE A 258 -17.83 4.20 4.30
CA ILE A 258 -18.65 4.00 5.49
C ILE A 258 -18.16 4.86 6.64
N GLY A 259 -19.07 5.47 7.40
CA GLY A 259 -18.75 6.10 8.68
C GLY A 259 -18.66 5.07 9.80
N LEU A 260 -17.65 5.18 10.65
CA LEU A 260 -17.37 4.22 11.72
C LEU A 260 -17.38 4.92 13.08
N ASN A 261 -18.52 4.86 13.76
CA ASN A 261 -18.64 5.34 15.15
C ASN A 261 -18.31 4.22 16.15
N THR A 262 -17.21 3.52 15.92
CA THR A 262 -16.75 2.42 16.78
C THR A 262 -15.25 2.44 16.92
N SER A 263 -14.75 1.81 17.99
CA SER A 263 -13.32 1.63 18.18
C SER A 263 -12.73 0.79 17.04
N LYS A 264 -11.62 1.25 16.47
CA LYS A 264 -10.85 0.56 15.43
C LYS A 264 -9.55 0.08 16.04
N LYS A 265 -9.14 -1.15 15.69
CA LYS A 265 -7.78 -1.61 15.97
C LYS A 265 -6.92 -1.25 14.76
N ILE A 266 -6.00 -0.30 14.92
CA ILE A 266 -5.10 0.14 13.86
C ILE A 266 -3.77 -0.57 14.02
N VAL A 267 -3.39 -1.34 13.00
CA VAL A 267 -2.19 -2.17 12.99
C VAL A 267 -1.20 -1.62 11.97
N GLY A 268 -0.07 -1.13 12.45
CA GLY A 268 1.04 -0.68 11.62
C GLY A 268 1.89 -1.87 11.16
N ILE A 269 2.28 -1.91 9.91
CA ILE A 269 3.22 -2.91 9.40
C ILE A 269 4.54 -2.22 9.14
N ALA A 270 5.59 -2.64 9.84
CA ALA A 270 6.95 -2.15 9.68
C ALA A 270 7.89 -3.30 9.30
N LYS A 271 8.84 -3.02 8.45
CA LYS A 271 9.94 -3.92 8.07
C LYS A 271 11.15 -3.63 8.94
N ALA A 272 11.94 -4.65 9.29
CA ALA A 272 13.16 -4.48 10.09
C ALA A 272 14.24 -3.61 9.40
N TYR A 273 14.03 -3.25 8.15
CA TYR A 273 14.83 -2.30 7.35
C TYR A 273 13.90 -1.53 6.41
N LEU A 274 14.41 -0.55 5.69
CA LEU A 274 13.61 0.22 4.72
C LEU A 274 13.89 -0.22 3.29
N THR A 275 12.86 -0.07 2.44
CA THR A 275 13.04 -0.10 0.98
C THR A 275 12.27 1.03 0.33
N TYR A 276 12.81 1.55 -0.77
CA TYR A 276 12.19 2.63 -1.50
C TYR A 276 12.36 2.44 -3.03
N VAL A 277 11.29 2.61 -3.78
CA VAL A 277 11.29 2.51 -5.25
C VAL A 277 11.41 3.89 -5.91
N GLY A 278 11.01 4.95 -5.23
CA GLY A 278 10.99 6.31 -5.72
C GLY A 278 12.38 6.93 -5.96
N ARG A 279 12.39 8.13 -6.54
CA ARG A 279 13.59 8.90 -6.83
C ARG A 279 13.97 9.90 -5.73
N GLY A 280 13.08 10.13 -4.78
CA GLY A 280 13.28 11.09 -3.69
C GLY A 280 14.45 10.79 -2.78
N PRO A 281 14.79 11.71 -1.88
CA PRO A 281 15.79 11.51 -0.85
C PRO A 281 15.47 10.29 0.01
N PHE A 282 16.53 9.59 0.44
CA PHE A 282 16.42 8.40 1.28
C PHE A 282 17.52 8.46 2.35
N PRO A 283 17.30 9.13 3.48
CA PRO A 283 18.35 9.47 4.45
C PRO A 283 19.14 8.27 4.96
N THR A 284 18.47 7.14 5.20
CA THR A 284 19.09 5.94 5.77
C THR A 284 19.60 4.95 4.72
N GLU A 285 19.70 5.37 3.45
CA GLU A 285 20.08 4.49 2.35
C GLU A 285 21.45 3.83 2.56
N ILE A 286 21.49 2.52 2.34
CA ILE A 286 22.71 1.70 2.36
C ILE A 286 23.26 1.62 0.95
N LYS A 287 24.58 1.63 0.80
CA LYS A 287 25.28 1.53 -0.49
C LYS A 287 26.24 0.35 -0.51
N GLY A 288 26.50 -0.16 -1.71
CA GLY A 288 27.51 -1.18 -1.99
C GLY A 288 27.10 -2.59 -1.58
N LYS A 289 28.05 -3.43 -1.24
CA LYS A 289 27.84 -4.88 -1.02
C LYS A 289 26.77 -5.22 0.03
N LEU A 290 26.59 -4.40 1.04
CA LEU A 290 25.57 -4.62 2.06
C LEU A 290 24.16 -4.39 1.50
N GLU A 291 23.97 -3.36 0.67
CA GLU A 291 22.73 -3.12 -0.04
C GLU A 291 22.37 -4.33 -0.91
N GLU A 292 23.32 -4.81 -1.71
CA GLU A 292 23.14 -5.97 -2.59
C GLU A 292 22.73 -7.21 -1.79
N LYS A 293 23.45 -7.50 -0.68
CA LYS A 293 23.16 -8.62 0.20
C LYS A 293 21.73 -8.57 0.75
N ILE A 294 21.32 -7.43 1.32
CA ILE A 294 19.97 -7.28 1.91
C ILE A 294 18.90 -7.35 0.81
N ARG A 295 19.14 -6.74 -0.36
CA ARG A 295 18.23 -6.78 -1.51
C ARG A 295 18.01 -8.21 -2.00
N ASP A 296 19.07 -8.98 -2.17
CA ASP A 296 18.99 -10.33 -2.71
C ASP A 296 18.35 -11.31 -1.71
N VAL A 297 18.76 -11.26 -0.44
CA VAL A 297 18.15 -12.08 0.62
C VAL A 297 16.68 -11.72 0.82
N GLY A 298 16.37 -10.43 0.85
CA GLY A 298 15.02 -9.90 1.03
C GLY A 298 14.15 -10.00 -0.23
N GLN A 299 14.71 -10.40 -1.39
CA GLN A 299 14.03 -10.40 -2.70
C GLN A 299 13.37 -9.04 -2.99
N GLU A 300 14.13 -7.95 -2.75
CA GLU A 300 13.63 -6.59 -2.83
C GLU A 300 13.65 -6.05 -4.27
N TYR A 301 12.73 -6.62 -5.06
CA TYR A 301 12.45 -6.24 -6.45
C TYR A 301 10.97 -5.89 -6.60
N GLY A 302 10.67 -4.91 -7.43
CA GLY A 302 9.29 -4.46 -7.65
C GLY A 302 8.43 -5.55 -8.26
N THR A 303 7.29 -5.88 -7.62
CA THR A 303 6.37 -6.93 -8.07
C THR A 303 5.84 -6.70 -9.48
N THR A 304 5.62 -5.44 -9.85
CA THR A 304 5.08 -5.03 -11.16
C THR A 304 6.17 -4.82 -12.20
N THR A 305 7.27 -4.17 -11.82
CA THR A 305 8.30 -3.69 -12.77
C THR A 305 9.58 -4.52 -12.75
N GLY A 306 9.77 -5.40 -11.76
CA GLY A 306 11.03 -6.10 -11.53
C GLY A 306 12.20 -5.18 -11.12
N ARG A 307 11.98 -3.88 -10.95
CA ARG A 307 13.03 -2.91 -10.62
C ARG A 307 13.60 -3.19 -9.23
N ALA A 308 14.93 -3.16 -9.11
CA ALA A 308 15.61 -3.24 -7.82
C ALA A 308 15.18 -2.09 -6.91
N ARG A 309 14.82 -2.42 -5.67
CA ARG A 309 14.51 -1.42 -4.63
C ARG A 309 15.81 -0.92 -4.01
N ARG A 310 15.84 0.36 -3.70
CA ARG A 310 16.85 0.95 -2.81
C ARG A 310 16.62 0.41 -1.41
N VAL A 311 17.66 0.14 -0.66
CA VAL A 311 17.60 -0.44 0.69
C VAL A 311 18.20 0.54 1.70
N GLY A 312 17.61 0.65 2.87
CA GLY A 312 18.08 1.51 3.96
C GLY A 312 17.94 0.88 5.34
N TRP A 313 18.66 1.40 6.31
CA TRP A 313 18.43 1.03 7.70
C TRP A 313 17.05 1.47 8.18
N ILE A 314 16.52 0.77 9.18
CA ILE A 314 15.24 1.16 9.77
C ILE A 314 15.32 2.59 10.32
N ASP A 315 14.29 3.39 10.02
CA ASP A 315 14.18 4.78 10.44
C ASP A 315 13.06 4.90 11.49
N LEU A 316 13.48 5.01 12.74
CA LEU A 316 12.55 5.05 13.86
C LEU A 316 11.93 6.44 14.04
N VAL A 317 12.56 7.50 13.49
CA VAL A 317 11.97 8.86 13.49
C VAL A 317 10.74 8.88 12.58
N GLN A 318 10.86 8.30 11.38
CA GLN A 318 9.71 8.16 10.47
C GLN A 318 8.66 7.19 11.01
N LEU A 319 9.07 6.09 11.67
CA LEU A 319 8.13 5.15 12.27
C LEU A 319 7.34 5.79 13.42
N LYS A 320 7.98 6.63 14.23
CA LYS A 320 7.31 7.43 15.27
C LYS A 320 6.32 8.41 14.65
N LEU A 321 6.68 9.12 13.58
CA LEU A 321 5.74 9.97 12.85
C LEU A 321 4.55 9.15 12.33
N ALA A 322 4.79 7.98 11.74
CA ALA A 322 3.71 7.12 11.29
C ALA A 322 2.78 6.68 12.43
N ASN A 323 3.33 6.42 13.63
CA ASN A 323 2.52 6.16 14.84
C ASN A 323 1.68 7.38 15.22
N GLN A 324 2.26 8.58 15.26
CA GLN A 324 1.54 9.82 15.57
C GLN A 324 0.38 10.12 14.60
N LEU A 325 0.57 9.80 13.29
CA LEU A 325 -0.47 10.02 12.26
C LEU A 325 -1.61 9.00 12.33
N ASN A 326 -1.33 7.79 12.82
CA ASN A 326 -2.27 6.68 12.74
C ASN A 326 -2.79 6.22 14.11
N ASP A 327 -2.15 6.59 15.22
CA ASP A 327 -2.44 6.10 16.58
C ASP A 327 -2.48 4.55 16.60
N PHE A 328 -1.37 3.93 16.21
CA PHE A 328 -1.29 2.48 16.12
C PHE A 328 -1.59 1.80 17.45
N SER A 329 -2.53 0.88 17.45
CA SER A 329 -2.78 0.00 18.59
C SER A 329 -1.61 -0.94 18.83
N GLU A 330 -0.93 -1.33 17.77
CA GLU A 330 0.25 -2.19 17.74
C GLU A 330 0.91 -2.12 16.36
N ILE A 331 2.18 -2.54 16.28
CA ILE A 331 2.84 -2.81 15.01
C ILE A 331 3.20 -4.29 14.84
N ILE A 332 3.32 -4.71 13.60
CA ILE A 332 3.85 -6.01 13.20
C ILE A 332 5.18 -5.78 12.51
N LEU A 333 6.23 -6.40 13.06
CA LEU A 333 7.57 -6.30 12.50
C LEU A 333 7.82 -7.44 11.52
N THR A 334 8.19 -7.11 10.29
CA THR A 334 8.39 -8.11 9.23
C THR A 334 9.84 -8.22 8.78
N LYS A 335 10.18 -9.35 8.16
CA LYS A 335 11.47 -9.59 7.50
C LYS A 335 12.69 -9.45 8.42
N VAL A 336 12.58 -9.86 9.67
CA VAL A 336 13.73 -9.91 10.59
C VAL A 336 14.76 -10.95 10.16
N ASP A 337 14.33 -12.00 9.46
CA ASP A 337 15.17 -13.04 8.85
C ASP A 337 16.20 -12.48 7.86
N VAL A 338 15.85 -11.42 7.14
CA VAL A 338 16.72 -10.82 6.13
C VAL A 338 17.98 -10.19 6.71
N LEU A 339 17.94 -9.76 7.98
CA LEU A 339 19.08 -9.18 8.68
C LEU A 339 19.93 -10.22 9.41
N THR A 340 19.56 -11.49 9.36
CA THR A 340 20.32 -12.61 9.97
C THR A 340 21.76 -12.67 9.45
N GLY A 341 22.72 -12.85 10.36
CA GLY A 341 24.13 -12.95 10.03
C GLY A 341 24.82 -11.63 9.70
N LEU A 342 24.17 -10.50 9.99
CA LEU A 342 24.85 -9.21 10.06
C LEU A 342 25.52 -9.06 11.43
N GLU A 343 26.76 -8.56 11.45
CA GLU A 343 27.48 -8.29 12.70
C GLU A 343 26.85 -7.14 13.48
N ASN A 344 26.47 -6.09 12.78
CA ASN A 344 25.92 -4.87 13.34
C ASN A 344 24.68 -4.42 12.56
N ILE A 345 23.68 -3.93 13.27
CA ILE A 345 22.44 -3.37 12.72
C ILE A 345 22.29 -1.93 13.21
N LYS A 346 22.06 -1.00 12.30
CA LYS A 346 21.88 0.40 12.64
C LYS A 346 20.39 0.77 12.67
N LEU A 347 20.00 1.53 13.68
CA LEU A 347 18.70 2.15 13.82
C LEU A 347 18.86 3.66 13.75
N CYS A 348 18.15 4.31 12.85
CA CYS A 348 18.10 5.77 12.84
C CYS A 348 17.17 6.25 13.95
N ILE A 349 17.73 6.93 14.95
CA ILE A 349 17.00 7.39 16.15
C ILE A 349 16.84 8.90 16.20
N GLY A 350 17.42 9.63 15.26
CA GLY A 350 17.36 11.09 15.19
C GLY A 350 17.90 11.62 13.89
N TYR A 351 17.72 12.92 13.66
CA TYR A 351 18.24 13.63 12.50
C TYR A 351 19.04 14.85 12.91
N LYS A 352 20.03 15.18 12.07
CA LYS A 352 20.63 16.52 12.03
C LYS A 352 20.33 17.15 10.67
N VAL A 353 20.09 18.44 10.67
CA VAL A 353 19.96 19.25 9.48
C VAL A 353 20.97 20.38 9.59
N ASN A 354 21.89 20.48 8.62
CA ASN A 354 23.01 21.45 8.67
C ASN A 354 23.82 21.35 9.98
N GLY A 355 24.05 20.12 10.47
CA GLY A 355 24.82 19.83 11.69
C GLY A 355 24.11 20.11 13.01
N GLN A 356 22.86 20.58 13.00
CA GLN A 356 22.06 20.83 14.19
C GLN A 356 21.01 19.73 14.39
N ASP A 357 20.79 19.34 15.63
CA ASP A 357 19.73 18.36 15.96
C ASP A 357 18.36 18.88 15.50
N PHE A 358 17.63 18.01 14.82
CA PHE A 358 16.31 18.33 14.27
C PHE A 358 15.25 17.42 14.91
N SER A 359 14.20 18.05 15.45
CA SER A 359 13.12 17.31 16.10
C SER A 359 12.11 16.82 15.05
N GLY A 360 11.91 15.50 14.95
CA GLY A 360 10.93 14.89 14.06
C GLY A 360 11.41 14.78 12.61
N VAL A 361 10.45 14.71 11.68
CA VAL A 361 10.70 14.58 10.23
C VAL A 361 10.43 15.92 9.57
N PRO A 362 11.40 16.50 8.82
CA PRO A 362 11.16 17.73 8.08
C PRO A 362 10.03 17.56 7.06
N SER A 363 9.13 18.50 6.97
CA SER A 363 8.01 18.50 6.00
C SER A 363 8.39 19.05 4.63
N ASP A 364 9.52 19.75 4.52
CA ASP A 364 10.00 20.35 3.28
C ASP A 364 11.17 19.57 2.68
N ILE A 365 11.22 19.58 1.34
CA ILE A 365 12.20 18.81 0.58
C ILE A 365 13.65 19.30 0.80
N TYR A 366 13.85 20.61 1.04
CA TYR A 366 15.18 21.18 1.23
C TYR A 366 15.83 20.63 2.50
N ASN A 367 15.13 20.74 3.63
CA ASN A 367 15.62 20.21 4.90
C ASN A 367 15.74 18.68 4.85
N PHE A 368 14.76 17.99 4.25
CA PHE A 368 14.79 16.53 4.14
C PHE A 368 15.97 16.02 3.29
N THR A 369 16.36 16.73 2.24
CA THR A 369 17.53 16.38 1.41
C THR A 369 18.85 16.55 2.16
N ASN A 370 18.89 17.47 3.14
CA ASN A 370 20.07 17.78 3.95
C ASN A 370 20.07 17.04 5.30
N ILE A 371 19.25 16.01 5.46
CA ILE A 371 19.26 15.18 6.67
C ILE A 371 20.56 14.37 6.77
N GLU A 372 21.17 14.44 7.94
CA GLU A 372 22.19 13.52 8.42
C GLU A 372 21.56 12.60 9.47
N PRO A 373 21.36 11.29 9.18
CA PRO A 373 20.76 10.37 10.14
C PRO A 373 21.70 10.11 11.31
N VAL A 374 21.16 10.17 12.53
CA VAL A 374 21.85 9.80 13.75
C VAL A 374 21.53 8.35 14.06
N TYR A 375 22.58 7.52 14.10
CA TYR A 375 22.43 6.09 14.28
C TYR A 375 22.81 5.63 15.69
N GLU A 376 22.02 4.74 16.23
CA GLU A 376 22.38 3.78 17.24
C GLU A 376 22.76 2.47 16.56
N THR A 377 23.81 1.78 17.05
CA THR A 377 24.26 0.51 16.50
C THR A 377 24.06 -0.58 17.53
N LEU A 378 23.29 -1.62 17.17
CA LEU A 378 23.09 -2.81 17.96
C LEU A 378 23.83 -4.01 17.36
N PRO A 379 24.27 -4.99 18.19
CA PRO A 379 24.72 -6.27 17.68
C PRO A 379 23.63 -6.93 16.83
N GLY A 380 24.01 -7.51 15.71
CA GLY A 380 23.13 -8.33 14.89
C GLY A 380 22.94 -9.72 15.48
N TRP A 381 21.98 -10.46 14.98
CA TRP A 381 21.68 -11.82 15.42
C TRP A 381 22.16 -12.87 14.41
N GLY A 382 22.46 -14.06 14.97
CA GLY A 382 22.80 -15.26 14.20
C GLY A 382 21.57 -15.91 13.56
N SER A 383 21.69 -17.19 13.22
CA SER A 383 20.60 -17.97 12.63
C SER A 383 19.37 -18.00 13.56
N LEU A 384 18.21 -17.79 12.96
CA LEU A 384 16.94 -17.99 13.65
C LEU A 384 16.55 -19.47 13.62
N PRO A 385 15.84 -19.99 14.65
CA PRO A 385 15.26 -21.31 14.59
C PRO A 385 14.29 -21.49 13.41
N ASP A 386 14.20 -22.69 12.86
CA ASP A 386 13.27 -22.99 11.75
C ASP A 386 11.81 -22.76 12.13
N LYS A 387 11.47 -22.99 13.40
CA LYS A 387 10.16 -22.72 13.98
C LYS A 387 10.31 -21.91 15.26
N ILE A 388 9.62 -20.80 15.35
CA ILE A 388 9.56 -19.93 16.51
C ILE A 388 8.08 -19.78 16.89
N GLU A 389 7.75 -20.11 18.13
CA GLU A 389 6.40 -19.97 18.68
C GLU A 389 6.30 -18.79 19.66
N ARG A 390 7.39 -18.47 20.35
CA ARG A 390 7.45 -17.45 21.40
C ARG A 390 8.75 -16.65 21.32
N ILE A 391 8.69 -15.42 21.79
CA ILE A 391 9.83 -14.48 21.78
C ILE A 391 11.03 -15.01 22.59
N GLU A 392 10.81 -15.85 23.62
CA GLU A 392 11.86 -16.44 24.44
C GLU A 392 12.83 -17.31 23.63
N GLU A 393 12.36 -17.91 22.56
CA GLU A 393 13.13 -18.76 21.64
C GLU A 393 14.05 -17.97 20.70
N CYS A 394 13.88 -16.65 20.67
CA CYS A 394 14.68 -15.76 19.81
C CYS A 394 16.03 -15.42 20.45
N PRO A 395 17.07 -15.14 19.63
CA PRO A 395 18.32 -14.56 20.09
C PRO A 395 18.09 -13.28 20.90
N VAL A 396 18.95 -13.04 21.89
CA VAL A 396 18.86 -11.86 22.75
C VAL A 396 19.02 -10.56 21.97
N GLU A 397 19.83 -10.58 20.91
CA GLU A 397 20.06 -9.44 20.04
C GLU A 397 18.78 -9.04 19.28
N LEU A 398 17.99 -10.01 18.80
CA LEU A 398 16.70 -9.75 18.17
C LEU A 398 15.69 -9.20 19.20
N LYS A 399 15.67 -9.71 20.41
CA LYS A 399 14.83 -9.18 21.50
C LYS A 399 15.18 -7.72 21.80
N ASN A 400 16.48 -7.41 21.91
CA ASN A 400 16.95 -6.05 22.15
C ASN A 400 16.59 -5.10 20.99
N PHE A 401 16.72 -5.58 19.74
CA PHE A 401 16.30 -4.82 18.57
C PHE A 401 14.79 -4.49 18.61
N ILE A 402 13.95 -5.47 18.92
CA ILE A 402 12.49 -5.28 19.02
C ILE A 402 12.18 -4.29 20.14
N SER A 403 12.73 -4.46 21.35
CA SER A 403 12.51 -3.54 22.47
C SER A 403 12.94 -2.10 22.13
N ARG A 404 14.03 -1.95 21.39
CA ARG A 404 14.48 -0.62 20.99
C ARG A 404 13.55 0.03 19.95
N VAL A 405 13.02 -0.76 19.02
CA VAL A 405 11.99 -0.30 18.07
C VAL A 405 10.75 0.20 18.83
N GLU A 406 10.26 -0.57 19.80
CA GLU A 406 9.09 -0.19 20.62
C GLU A 406 9.32 1.11 21.38
N GLU A 407 10.47 1.23 22.02
CA GLU A 407 10.83 2.40 22.85
C GLU A 407 10.87 3.69 22.01
N VAL A 408 11.55 3.68 20.85
CA VAL A 408 11.73 4.89 20.03
C VAL A 408 10.47 5.24 19.23
N ALA A 409 9.79 4.21 18.69
CA ALA A 409 8.55 4.41 17.93
C ALA A 409 7.31 4.65 18.82
N GLU A 410 7.45 4.46 20.14
CA GLU A 410 6.37 4.64 21.15
C GLU A 410 5.13 3.78 20.82
N VAL A 411 5.35 2.55 20.36
CA VAL A 411 4.28 1.59 20.03
C VAL A 411 4.76 0.15 20.22
N SER A 412 3.89 -0.72 20.73
CA SER A 412 4.25 -2.13 20.97
C SER A 412 4.27 -2.96 19.70
N VAL A 413 5.20 -3.90 19.61
CA VAL A 413 5.26 -4.96 18.59
C VAL A 413 4.46 -6.17 19.09
N SER A 414 3.44 -6.60 18.36
CA SER A 414 2.59 -7.74 18.75
C SER A 414 2.90 -9.03 18.02
N LEU A 415 3.42 -8.92 16.79
CA LEU A 415 3.77 -10.04 15.94
C LEU A 415 5.09 -9.78 15.24
N VAL A 416 5.86 -10.84 15.03
CA VAL A 416 7.09 -10.79 14.24
C VAL A 416 7.05 -11.83 13.14
N SER A 417 7.32 -11.41 11.91
CA SER A 417 7.44 -12.27 10.72
C SER A 417 8.92 -12.50 10.40
N TYR A 418 9.32 -13.77 10.36
CA TYR A 418 10.69 -14.22 10.16
C TYR A 418 10.87 -15.11 8.92
N GLY A 419 10.05 -14.90 7.91
CA GLY A 419 10.12 -15.59 6.62
C GLY A 419 8.91 -15.27 5.73
N PRO A 420 8.89 -15.75 4.48
CA PRO A 420 7.84 -15.42 3.51
C PRO A 420 6.52 -16.16 3.73
N ASP A 421 6.53 -17.37 4.32
CA ASP A 421 5.33 -18.18 4.55
C ASP A 421 4.48 -17.63 5.69
N ARG A 422 3.14 -17.79 5.59
CA ARG A 422 2.17 -17.37 6.62
C ARG A 422 2.53 -17.89 7.99
N ASN A 423 2.99 -19.14 8.08
CA ASN A 423 3.29 -19.81 9.34
C ASN A 423 4.59 -19.33 9.99
N GLN A 424 5.46 -18.63 9.24
CA GLN A 424 6.68 -18.03 9.77
C GLN A 424 6.38 -16.68 10.44
N THR A 425 5.50 -16.73 11.45
CA THR A 425 5.07 -15.57 12.24
C THR A 425 4.81 -16.02 13.68
N PHE A 426 5.35 -15.31 14.66
CA PHE A 426 5.11 -15.59 16.08
C PHE A 426 4.58 -14.35 16.81
N LYS A 427 3.95 -14.57 17.96
CA LYS A 427 3.45 -13.54 18.86
C LYS A 427 4.50 -13.16 19.90
N ILE A 428 4.50 -11.87 20.27
CA ILE A 428 5.24 -11.37 21.45
C ILE A 428 4.34 -11.40 22.68
#